data_acaffc39bc276a64cf9e12c8c6ac2b06
#
_entry.id   acaffc39bc276a64cf9e12c8c6ac2b06
#
_cell.length_a   1.000
_cell.length_b   1.000
_cell.length_c   1.000
_cell.angle_alpha   90.00
_cell.angle_beta   90.00
_cell.angle_gamma   90.00
#
_symmetry.space_group_name_H-M   'P 1'
#
loop_
_entity.id
_entity.type
_entity.pdbx_description
1 polymer ?
#
loop_
_entity_poly.entity_id
_entity_poly.type
_entity_poly.pdbx_seq_one_letter_code
_entity_poly.pdbx_strand_id
1 'polypeptide(L)'
;MKSVLKVLPLILFAAIPASAQDPELRREAVQLLERANGVSLSPKLPNLERIDTFRFFDSSSGPQEGTFTRVVVQGTGRREESRFGEYHSLDIWTRGRLATMRTGELLPPEIDTVMRLTPIYLLRFADDDVIHAIVDKAAGGKKIRCIEFDTIRGQKVENNELCVDHSNGTLVLEKVGDELIENSEFFSFAGELVPAKIAYSFAGVRKLEISQTMTELTDTSENVLAAPPEAQIRNFCKTYRRAIGTSMPQPKAGKGGRNIDVAIRGIISTDGKVHEAVVQSAEHPDLGAEALALVQQWVFTPAVCDGNPNTQEATFIVHFHGR
;
A
#
# COMPACT_ATOMS: atom_id res chain seq x y z
N MET A 1 0.22 -44.43 -54.21
CA MET A 1 -0.16 -43.47 -53.14
C MET A 1 0.65 -43.76 -51.90
N LYS A 2 1.67 -42.96 -51.62
CA LYS A 2 2.54 -43.08 -50.41
C LYS A 2 2.04 -42.07 -49.38
N SER A 3 1.50 -42.58 -48.29
CA SER A 3 1.04 -41.78 -47.13
C SER A 3 2.26 -41.40 -46.31
N VAL A 4 2.53 -40.08 -46.19
CA VAL A 4 3.61 -39.54 -45.33
C VAL A 4 3.02 -39.21 -43.98
N LEU A 5 3.33 -40.02 -43.01
CA LEU A 5 2.97 -39.81 -41.59
C LEU A 5 3.85 -38.67 -41.04
N LYS A 6 3.24 -37.48 -40.83
CA LYS A 6 3.92 -36.38 -40.14
C LYS A 6 3.92 -36.66 -38.62
N VAL A 7 5.08 -37.00 -38.08
CA VAL A 7 5.30 -37.07 -36.64
C VAL A 7 5.46 -35.64 -36.13
N LEU A 8 4.48 -35.16 -35.36
CA LEU A 8 4.58 -33.91 -34.62
C LEU A 8 5.52 -34.11 -33.42
N PRO A 9 6.54 -33.26 -33.22
CA PRO A 9 7.36 -33.38 -32.02
C PRO A 9 6.55 -32.97 -30.80
N LEU A 10 6.41 -33.87 -29.86
CA LEU A 10 5.84 -33.62 -28.54
C LEU A 10 6.87 -32.74 -27.78
N ILE A 11 6.61 -31.43 -27.71
CA ILE A 11 7.40 -30.53 -26.86
C ILE A 11 6.98 -30.84 -25.43
N LEU A 12 7.79 -31.66 -24.74
CA LEU A 12 7.72 -31.80 -23.28
C LEU A 12 8.09 -30.44 -22.69
N PHE A 13 7.09 -29.67 -22.23
CA PHE A 13 7.34 -28.63 -21.24
C PHE A 13 7.83 -29.32 -19.97
N ALA A 14 9.14 -29.36 -19.79
CA ALA A 14 9.69 -29.66 -18.47
C ALA A 14 9.15 -28.58 -17.52
N ALA A 15 8.20 -28.96 -16.66
CA ALA A 15 7.85 -28.16 -15.52
C ALA A 15 9.16 -27.92 -14.75
N ILE A 16 9.63 -26.68 -14.73
CA ILE A 16 10.73 -26.26 -13.85
C ILE A 16 10.21 -26.60 -12.46
N PRO A 17 10.86 -27.51 -11.71
CA PRO A 17 10.45 -27.76 -10.34
C PRO A 17 10.54 -26.41 -9.62
N ALA A 18 9.44 -25.98 -8.99
CA ALA A 18 9.50 -24.92 -8.02
C ALA A 18 10.67 -25.26 -7.11
N SER A 19 11.76 -24.46 -7.17
CA SER A 19 12.97 -24.73 -6.41
C SER A 19 12.53 -24.84 -4.96
N ALA A 20 12.68 -26.01 -4.36
CA ALA A 20 12.28 -26.23 -2.98
C ALA A 20 13.06 -25.20 -2.16
N GLN A 21 12.36 -24.22 -1.63
CA GLN A 21 12.96 -23.18 -0.80
C GLN A 21 13.67 -23.84 0.36
N ASP A 22 14.90 -23.40 0.67
CA ASP A 22 15.64 -23.87 1.83
C ASP A 22 14.83 -23.59 3.11
N PRO A 23 14.32 -24.60 3.82
CA PRO A 23 13.47 -24.41 4.99
C PRO A 23 14.22 -23.72 6.14
N GLU A 24 15.55 -23.90 6.21
CA GLU A 24 16.37 -23.29 7.24
C GLU A 24 16.54 -21.80 7.00
N LEU A 25 16.85 -21.42 5.77
CA LEU A 25 16.95 -20.02 5.35
C LEU A 25 15.63 -19.28 5.58
N ARG A 26 14.48 -19.90 5.21
CA ARG A 26 13.17 -19.30 5.47
C ARG A 26 12.90 -19.12 6.95
N ARG A 27 13.23 -20.10 7.77
CA ARG A 27 13.06 -20.00 9.23
C ARG A 27 13.89 -18.88 9.81
N GLU A 28 15.16 -18.73 9.38
CA GLU A 28 16.04 -17.65 9.84
C GLU A 28 15.50 -16.28 9.42
N ALA A 29 15.04 -16.12 8.18
CA ALA A 29 14.42 -14.89 7.67
C ALA A 29 13.17 -14.50 8.48
N VAL A 30 12.29 -15.47 8.74
CA VAL A 30 11.09 -15.25 9.57
C VAL A 30 11.47 -14.80 10.98
N GLN A 31 12.45 -15.45 11.62
CA GLN A 31 12.91 -15.06 12.95
C GLN A 31 13.53 -13.65 12.99
N LEU A 32 14.25 -13.27 11.91
CA LEU A 32 14.81 -11.93 11.80
C LEU A 32 13.70 -10.88 11.68
N LEU A 33 12.69 -11.14 10.84
CA LEU A 33 11.54 -10.26 10.66
C LEU A 33 10.65 -10.16 11.91
N GLU A 34 10.44 -11.28 12.61
CA GLU A 34 9.70 -11.30 13.88
C GLU A 34 10.40 -10.47 14.96
N ARG A 35 11.74 -10.51 15.03
CA ARG A 35 12.51 -9.64 15.93
C ARG A 35 12.35 -8.17 15.55
N ALA A 36 12.43 -7.82 14.27
CA ALA A 36 12.23 -6.46 13.79
C ALA A 36 10.81 -5.95 14.12
N ASN A 37 9.81 -6.78 13.91
CA ASN A 37 8.44 -6.50 14.31
C ASN A 37 8.31 -6.27 15.82
N GLY A 38 8.94 -7.11 16.64
CA GLY A 38 8.91 -7.00 18.11
C GLY A 38 9.60 -5.74 18.63
N VAL A 39 10.50 -5.15 17.86
CA VAL A 39 11.23 -3.92 18.23
C VAL A 39 10.49 -2.66 17.75
N SER A 40 9.80 -2.74 16.60
CA SER A 40 9.28 -1.56 15.90
C SER A 40 7.76 -1.53 15.73
N LEU A 41 7.06 -2.64 15.93
CA LEU A 41 5.64 -2.80 15.59
C LEU A 41 4.88 -3.64 16.63
N SER A 42 4.93 -3.25 17.92
CA SER A 42 4.24 -4.02 18.95
C SER A 42 2.70 -3.93 18.84
N PRO A 43 1.99 -5.06 18.90
CA PRO A 43 0.53 -5.06 19.03
C PRO A 43 0.04 -4.58 20.41
N LYS A 44 0.95 -4.35 21.35
CA LYS A 44 0.66 -3.91 22.74
C LYS A 44 0.87 -2.42 22.96
N LEU A 45 0.86 -1.61 21.88
CA LEU A 45 0.97 -0.16 22.04
C LEU A 45 -0.14 0.36 22.96
N PRO A 46 0.17 1.35 23.86
CA PRO A 46 -0.84 1.99 24.69
C PRO A 46 -1.84 2.79 23.83
N ASN A 47 -2.80 3.44 24.48
CA ASN A 47 -3.53 4.51 23.82
C ASN A 47 -2.54 5.59 23.39
N LEU A 48 -2.64 6.04 22.15
CA LEU A 48 -1.63 6.93 21.60
C LEU A 48 -2.23 7.97 20.66
N GLU A 49 -1.54 9.08 20.56
CA GLU A 49 -1.61 10.01 19.46
C GLU A 49 -0.32 9.95 18.66
N ARG A 50 -0.43 9.82 17.35
CA ARG A 50 0.65 9.88 16.39
C ARG A 50 0.41 11.02 15.43
N ILE A 51 1.42 11.84 15.21
CA ILE A 51 1.40 12.94 14.26
C ILE A 51 2.53 12.72 13.26
N ASP A 52 2.16 12.60 11.99
CA ASP A 52 3.05 12.53 10.85
C ASP A 52 2.96 13.86 10.11
N THR A 53 4.06 14.62 10.07
CA THR A 53 4.22 15.73 9.12
C THR A 53 4.97 15.21 7.93
N PHE A 54 4.50 15.52 6.72
CA PHE A 54 5.13 14.97 5.53
C PHE A 54 5.34 16.03 4.45
N ARG A 55 6.35 15.79 3.63
CA ARG A 55 6.68 16.59 2.45
C ARG A 55 6.71 15.69 1.24
N PHE A 56 5.81 15.95 0.30
CA PHE A 56 5.72 15.26 -0.98
C PHE A 56 6.46 16.05 -2.06
N PHE A 57 7.33 15.38 -2.85
CA PHE A 57 8.14 15.98 -3.89
C PHE A 57 7.50 15.67 -5.25
N ASP A 58 6.73 16.63 -5.78
CA ASP A 58 6.27 16.59 -7.16
C ASP A 58 7.19 17.45 -8.02
N SER A 59 7.56 16.92 -9.20
CA SER A 59 8.41 17.62 -10.15
C SER A 59 7.74 18.85 -10.79
N SER A 60 6.42 18.95 -10.76
CA SER A 60 5.65 19.99 -11.47
C SER A 60 5.31 21.21 -10.60
N SER A 61 5.03 21.01 -9.31
CA SER A 61 4.52 22.07 -8.41
C SER A 61 5.46 22.42 -7.25
N GLY A 62 6.61 21.73 -7.17
CA GLY A 62 7.51 21.82 -6.03
C GLY A 62 7.00 21.02 -4.81
N PRO A 63 7.75 21.08 -3.68
CA PRO A 63 7.40 20.33 -2.50
C PRO A 63 6.06 20.79 -1.90
N GLN A 64 5.17 19.85 -1.60
CA GLN A 64 3.91 20.11 -0.91
C GLN A 64 3.94 19.45 0.48
N GLU A 65 3.43 20.14 1.47
CA GLU A 65 3.44 19.68 2.86
C GLU A 65 2.03 19.30 3.33
N GLY A 66 1.97 18.34 4.23
CA GLY A 66 0.72 17.89 4.84
C GLY A 66 0.93 17.28 6.21
N THR A 67 -0.18 16.91 6.83
CA THR A 67 -0.22 16.24 8.13
C THR A 67 -1.16 15.06 8.09
N PHE A 68 -0.79 14.00 8.80
CA PHE A 68 -1.64 12.86 9.09
C PHE A 68 -1.58 12.57 10.59
N THR A 69 -2.71 12.71 11.26
CA THR A 69 -2.82 12.45 12.71
C THR A 69 -3.63 11.19 12.93
N ARG A 70 -3.13 10.30 13.79
CA ARG A 70 -3.84 9.10 14.21
C ARG A 70 -3.92 9.03 15.72
N VAL A 71 -5.12 8.95 16.25
CA VAL A 71 -5.40 8.68 17.68
C VAL A 71 -5.95 7.26 17.77
N VAL A 72 -5.39 6.46 18.69
CA VAL A 72 -5.84 5.09 18.94
C VAL A 72 -6.22 4.97 20.41
N VAL A 73 -7.47 4.58 20.66
CA VAL A 73 -7.97 4.20 21.98
C VAL A 73 -8.26 2.70 21.97
N GLN A 74 -7.39 1.95 22.63
CA GLN A 74 -7.42 0.49 22.60
C GLN A 74 -8.78 -0.07 23.05
N GLY A 75 -9.30 -1.01 22.25
CA GLY A 75 -10.61 -1.64 22.50
C GLY A 75 -11.83 -0.74 22.27
N THR A 76 -11.64 0.57 21.98
CA THR A 76 -12.73 1.53 21.75
C THR A 76 -12.81 1.98 20.30
N GLY A 77 -11.69 2.44 19.73
CA GLY A 77 -11.70 2.93 18.35
C GLY A 77 -10.45 3.70 17.96
N ARG A 78 -10.51 4.35 16.82
CA ARG A 78 -9.45 5.24 16.32
C ARG A 78 -10.03 6.43 15.59
N ARG A 79 -9.27 7.53 15.60
CA ARG A 79 -9.51 8.73 14.82
C ARG A 79 -8.30 8.96 13.91
N GLU A 80 -8.55 9.21 12.64
CA GLU A 80 -7.55 9.59 11.65
C GLU A 80 -7.96 10.90 11.00
N GLU A 81 -7.03 11.85 10.95
CA GLU A 81 -7.23 13.15 10.35
C GLU A 81 -6.10 13.44 9.38
N SER A 82 -6.44 13.82 8.15
CA SER A 82 -5.48 14.15 7.09
C SER A 82 -5.69 15.56 6.60
N ARG A 83 -4.60 16.28 6.34
CA ARG A 83 -4.60 17.60 5.69
C ARG A 83 -3.49 17.66 4.65
N PHE A 84 -3.85 18.00 3.41
CA PHE A 84 -2.91 18.14 2.31
C PHE A 84 -3.45 19.13 1.27
N GLY A 85 -2.81 20.27 1.11
CA GLY A 85 -3.37 21.36 0.32
C GLY A 85 -4.74 21.77 0.83
N GLU A 86 -5.74 21.75 -0.05
CA GLU A 86 -7.15 22.03 0.31
C GLU A 86 -7.90 20.78 0.81
N TYR A 87 -7.29 19.60 0.68
CA TYR A 87 -7.90 18.36 1.16
C TYR A 87 -7.84 18.26 2.68
N HIS A 88 -8.99 17.96 3.27
CA HIS A 88 -9.13 17.64 4.68
C HIS A 88 -10.05 16.43 4.83
N SER A 89 -9.62 15.44 5.60
CA SER A 89 -10.49 14.34 6.01
C SER A 89 -10.36 14.05 7.49
N LEU A 90 -11.46 13.60 8.06
CA LEU A 90 -11.56 13.06 9.40
C LEU A 90 -12.36 11.76 9.35
N ASP A 91 -11.75 10.67 9.73
CA ASP A 91 -12.37 9.36 9.84
C ASP A 91 -12.28 8.87 11.30
N ILE A 92 -13.41 8.51 11.90
CA ILE A 92 -13.48 8.02 13.28
C ILE A 92 -14.17 6.65 13.28
N TRP A 93 -13.38 5.63 13.60
CA TRP A 93 -13.86 4.25 13.74
C TRP A 93 -14.14 3.96 15.22
N THR A 94 -15.37 3.62 15.51
CA THR A 94 -15.79 3.08 16.81
C THR A 94 -16.49 1.73 16.62
N ARG A 95 -16.97 1.10 17.68
CA ARG A 95 -17.61 -0.22 17.61
C ARG A 95 -18.77 -0.24 16.58
N GLY A 96 -18.50 -0.81 15.40
CA GLY A 96 -19.49 -0.99 14.34
C GLY A 96 -19.87 0.25 13.54
N ARG A 97 -19.19 1.40 13.76
CA ARG A 97 -19.51 2.67 13.09
C ARG A 97 -18.26 3.36 12.56
N LEU A 98 -18.43 4.02 11.44
CA LEU A 98 -17.50 4.98 10.86
C LEU A 98 -18.21 6.32 10.76
N ALA A 99 -17.66 7.34 11.42
CA ALA A 99 -18.02 8.74 11.15
C ALA A 99 -16.94 9.32 10.24
N THR A 100 -17.34 9.94 9.13
CA THR A 100 -16.42 10.51 8.15
C THR A 100 -16.81 11.92 7.78
N MET A 101 -15.82 12.78 7.59
CA MET A 101 -15.95 14.12 7.04
C MET A 101 -14.80 14.34 6.05
N ARG A 102 -15.11 14.81 4.84
CA ARG A 102 -14.11 15.02 3.78
C ARG A 102 -14.46 16.24 2.95
N THR A 103 -13.44 16.98 2.49
CA THR A 103 -13.58 18.07 1.52
C THR A 103 -13.56 17.61 0.08
N GLY A 104 -13.56 16.36 -0.21
CA GLY A 104 -13.63 15.73 -1.52
C GLY A 104 -14.03 14.28 -1.34
N GLU A 105 -14.45 13.61 -2.41
CA GLU A 105 -14.85 12.22 -2.30
C GLU A 105 -13.65 11.27 -2.37
N LEU A 106 -12.62 11.63 -3.14
CA LEU A 106 -11.41 10.82 -3.31
C LEU A 106 -10.32 11.19 -2.29
N LEU A 107 -9.72 10.15 -1.74
CA LEU A 107 -8.48 10.27 -0.97
C LEU A 107 -7.32 10.61 -1.92
N PRO A 108 -6.55 11.70 -1.70
CA PRO A 108 -5.38 11.99 -2.51
C PRO A 108 -4.35 10.84 -2.48
N PRO A 109 -3.71 10.50 -3.62
CA PRO A 109 -2.68 9.46 -3.67
C PRO A 109 -1.53 9.67 -2.68
N GLU A 110 -1.21 10.93 -2.37
CA GLU A 110 -0.20 11.33 -1.41
C GLU A 110 -0.56 10.87 0.00
N ILE A 111 -1.80 11.11 0.43
CA ILE A 111 -2.31 10.68 1.74
C ILE A 111 -2.36 9.15 1.81
N ASP A 112 -2.83 8.48 0.76
CA ASP A 112 -2.83 7.01 0.68
C ASP A 112 -1.41 6.44 0.83
N THR A 113 -0.42 7.09 0.21
CA THR A 113 0.99 6.71 0.34
C THR A 113 1.48 6.88 1.77
N VAL A 114 1.18 8.01 2.44
CA VAL A 114 1.53 8.23 3.86
C VAL A 114 0.90 7.15 4.73
N MET A 115 -0.40 6.86 4.56
CA MET A 115 -1.11 5.83 5.34
C MET A 115 -0.49 4.44 5.15
N ARG A 116 -0.06 4.10 3.93
CA ARG A 116 0.59 2.83 3.60
C ARG A 116 1.98 2.72 4.22
N LEU A 117 2.78 3.79 4.19
CA LEU A 117 4.14 3.82 4.74
C LEU A 117 4.19 3.92 6.26
N THR A 118 3.07 4.22 6.90
CA THR A 118 2.94 4.35 8.34
C THR A 118 1.96 3.31 8.93
N PRO A 119 2.14 2.01 8.60
CA PRO A 119 1.23 0.97 9.06
C PRO A 119 1.35 0.77 10.58
N ILE A 120 0.29 0.17 11.14
CA ILE A 120 0.25 -0.28 12.54
C ILE A 120 0.21 -1.82 12.64
N TYR A 121 0.55 -2.53 11.56
CA TYR A 121 0.51 -3.99 11.50
C TYR A 121 1.90 -4.57 11.22
N LEU A 122 2.05 -5.82 11.67
CA LEU A 122 3.28 -6.58 11.53
C LEU A 122 3.57 -6.92 10.07
N LEU A 123 4.83 -6.82 9.67
CA LEU A 123 5.29 -7.33 8.39
C LEU A 123 5.34 -8.87 8.44
N ARG A 124 5.00 -9.51 7.32
CA ARG A 124 5.05 -10.96 7.18
C ARG A 124 5.42 -11.32 5.74
N PHE A 125 6.17 -12.39 5.60
CA PHE A 125 6.35 -13.01 4.28
C PHE A 125 5.05 -13.71 3.86
N ALA A 126 4.70 -13.57 2.60
CA ALA A 126 3.65 -14.37 1.99
C ALA A 126 4.12 -15.82 1.78
N ASP A 127 3.19 -16.76 1.61
CA ASP A 127 3.53 -18.18 1.44
C ASP A 127 4.30 -18.44 0.14
N ASP A 128 4.10 -17.60 -0.87
CA ASP A 128 4.71 -17.64 -2.19
C ASP A 128 5.98 -16.75 -2.31
N ASP A 129 6.39 -16.06 -1.25
CA ASP A 129 7.67 -15.36 -1.22
C ASP A 129 8.83 -16.37 -1.19
N VAL A 130 9.81 -16.18 -2.07
CA VAL A 130 11.00 -17.03 -2.20
C VAL A 130 12.21 -16.31 -1.63
N ILE A 131 12.70 -16.74 -0.46
CA ILE A 131 13.89 -16.17 0.17
C ILE A 131 15.14 -16.71 -0.50
N HIS A 132 16.03 -15.82 -0.95
CA HIS A 132 17.26 -16.20 -1.66
C HIS A 132 18.48 -16.19 -0.76
N ALA A 133 18.59 -15.14 0.09
CA ALA A 133 19.77 -14.96 0.93
C ALA A 133 19.47 -14.12 2.17
N ILE A 134 20.30 -14.28 3.18
CA ILE A 134 20.45 -13.35 4.28
C ILE A 134 21.90 -12.88 4.27
N VAL A 135 22.11 -11.58 4.05
CA VAL A 135 23.44 -11.00 3.83
C VAL A 135 23.72 -9.84 4.79
N ASP A 136 24.96 -9.75 5.24
CA ASP A 136 25.40 -8.60 6.04
C ASP A 136 25.92 -7.51 5.07
N LYS A 137 25.42 -6.29 5.25
CA LYS A 137 25.79 -5.10 4.46
C LYS A 137 26.22 -3.97 5.39
N ALA A 138 26.73 -2.90 4.80
CA ALA A 138 26.98 -1.64 5.49
C ALA A 138 26.22 -0.52 4.79
N ALA A 139 25.46 0.27 5.56
CA ALA A 139 24.74 1.44 5.08
C ALA A 139 24.86 2.58 6.10
N GLY A 140 25.25 3.79 5.64
CA GLY A 140 25.42 4.93 6.54
C GLY A 140 26.38 4.73 7.69
N GLY A 141 27.43 3.88 7.54
CA GLY A 141 28.39 3.53 8.58
C GLY A 141 27.88 2.52 9.61
N LYS A 142 26.68 1.99 9.46
CA LYS A 142 26.09 0.95 10.31
C LYS A 142 26.17 -0.41 9.64
N LYS A 143 26.28 -1.48 10.44
CA LYS A 143 26.11 -2.85 9.97
C LYS A 143 24.62 -3.16 9.93
N ILE A 144 24.14 -3.63 8.80
CA ILE A 144 22.75 -4.04 8.61
C ILE A 144 22.73 -5.48 8.10
N ARG A 145 21.66 -6.19 8.43
CA ARG A 145 21.44 -7.56 7.96
C ARG A 145 20.20 -7.58 7.10
N CYS A 146 20.35 -7.98 5.85
CA CYS A 146 19.32 -7.90 4.82
C CYS A 146 18.83 -9.27 4.41
N ILE A 147 17.53 -9.42 4.26
CA ILE A 147 16.84 -10.57 3.69
C ILE A 147 16.52 -10.23 2.25
N GLU A 148 17.07 -10.99 1.31
CA GLU A 148 16.79 -10.85 -0.12
C GLU A 148 15.77 -11.91 -0.54
N PHE A 149 14.65 -11.49 -1.16
CA PHE A 149 13.56 -12.39 -1.53
C PHE A 149 12.82 -11.91 -2.77
N ASP A 150 12.15 -12.83 -3.45
CA ASP A 150 11.25 -12.53 -4.54
C ASP A 150 9.80 -12.71 -4.11
N THR A 151 8.94 -11.81 -4.54
CA THR A 151 7.49 -11.99 -4.49
C THR A 151 6.99 -12.33 -5.89
N ILE A 152 6.24 -13.42 -6.01
CA ILE A 152 5.68 -13.87 -7.29
C ILE A 152 4.23 -13.42 -7.39
N ARG A 153 3.96 -12.43 -8.28
CA ARG A 153 2.59 -11.96 -8.55
C ARG A 153 2.17 -12.32 -9.97
N GLY A 154 1.53 -13.46 -10.11
CA GLY A 154 1.17 -14.00 -11.43
C GLY A 154 2.41 -14.36 -12.25
N GLN A 155 2.70 -13.61 -13.33
CA GLN A 155 3.90 -13.80 -14.16
C GLN A 155 5.05 -12.82 -13.80
N LYS A 156 4.80 -11.86 -12.91
CA LYS A 156 5.79 -10.86 -12.48
C LYS A 156 6.53 -11.37 -11.26
N VAL A 157 7.86 -11.31 -11.31
CA VAL A 157 8.76 -11.55 -10.19
C VAL A 157 9.30 -10.21 -9.75
N GLU A 158 9.10 -9.85 -8.49
CA GLU A 158 9.60 -8.61 -7.88
C GLU A 158 10.72 -8.98 -6.91
N ASN A 159 11.93 -8.43 -7.15
CA ASN A 159 13.05 -8.60 -6.23
C ASN A 159 12.90 -7.62 -5.06
N ASN A 160 12.92 -8.15 -3.86
CA ASN A 160 12.68 -7.40 -2.64
C ASN A 160 13.83 -7.56 -1.65
N GLU A 161 13.94 -6.60 -0.76
CA GLU A 161 14.96 -6.60 0.29
C GLU A 161 14.40 -5.95 1.56
N LEU A 162 14.57 -6.61 2.71
CA LEU A 162 14.27 -6.08 4.04
C LEU A 162 15.55 -6.07 4.87
N CYS A 163 15.98 -4.92 5.36
CA CYS A 163 17.21 -4.80 6.14
C CYS A 163 16.94 -4.29 7.55
N VAL A 164 17.57 -4.93 8.52
CA VAL A 164 17.53 -4.55 9.93
C VAL A 164 18.89 -4.08 10.44
N ASP A 165 18.90 -3.12 11.34
CA ASP A 165 20.11 -2.70 12.06
C ASP A 165 20.59 -3.87 12.92
N HIS A 166 21.85 -4.28 12.75
CA HIS A 166 22.43 -5.42 13.46
C HIS A 166 22.50 -5.19 14.97
N SER A 167 22.63 -3.94 15.40
CA SER A 167 22.84 -3.59 16.81
C SER A 167 21.55 -3.63 17.65
N ASN A 168 20.41 -3.25 17.07
CA ASN A 168 19.16 -3.10 17.80
C ASN A 168 17.96 -3.78 17.14
N GLY A 169 18.11 -4.35 15.94
CA GLY A 169 17.06 -5.09 15.23
C GLY A 169 15.98 -4.24 14.59
N THR A 170 16.13 -2.90 14.56
CA THR A 170 15.14 -2.04 13.89
C THR A 170 15.14 -2.23 12.37
N LEU A 171 13.96 -2.17 11.76
CA LEU A 171 13.83 -2.17 10.30
C LEU A 171 14.30 -0.81 9.75
N VAL A 172 15.40 -0.81 9.02
CA VAL A 172 16.02 0.42 8.50
C VAL A 172 15.78 0.63 7.02
N LEU A 173 15.51 -0.45 6.26
CA LEU A 173 15.28 -0.36 4.83
C LEU A 173 14.30 -1.45 4.39
N GLU A 174 13.37 -1.04 3.52
CA GLU A 174 12.49 -1.93 2.76
C GLU A 174 12.55 -1.54 1.29
N LYS A 175 12.87 -2.50 0.44
CA LYS A 175 12.84 -2.34 -1.02
C LYS A 175 11.87 -3.35 -1.61
N VAL A 176 10.90 -2.87 -2.38
CA VAL A 176 9.90 -3.69 -3.09
C VAL A 176 9.87 -3.24 -4.56
N GLY A 177 10.52 -4.02 -5.43
CA GLY A 177 10.69 -3.61 -6.83
C GLY A 177 11.42 -2.26 -6.93
N ASP A 178 10.74 -1.25 -7.50
CA ASP A 178 11.27 0.11 -7.65
C ASP A 178 11.02 1.03 -6.44
N GLU A 179 10.26 0.57 -5.46
CA GLU A 179 10.01 1.31 -4.21
C GLU A 179 11.16 1.09 -3.21
N LEU A 180 11.61 2.16 -2.57
CA LEU A 180 12.59 2.15 -1.50
C LEU A 180 12.07 2.97 -0.33
N ILE A 181 11.98 2.34 0.85
CA ILE A 181 11.59 2.96 2.12
C ILE A 181 12.79 2.90 3.05
N GLU A 182 13.19 4.04 3.58
CA GLU A 182 14.31 4.18 4.52
C GLU A 182 13.80 4.75 5.84
N ASN A 183 14.05 4.03 6.94
CA ASN A 183 13.68 4.43 8.29
C ASN A 183 14.92 4.92 9.05
N SER A 184 14.80 6.05 9.73
CA SER A 184 15.93 6.65 10.46
C SER A 184 15.49 7.44 11.69
N GLU A 185 16.48 7.89 12.48
CA GLU A 185 16.25 8.71 13.67
C GLU A 185 15.24 8.10 14.64
N PHE A 186 15.51 6.86 15.06
CA PHE A 186 14.61 6.12 15.95
C PHE A 186 14.52 6.73 17.33
N PHE A 187 13.31 6.78 17.90
CA PHE A 187 13.03 7.15 19.28
C PHE A 187 12.31 6.01 20.01
N SER A 188 12.38 6.02 21.33
CA SER A 188 11.68 5.03 22.16
C SER A 188 10.27 5.50 22.49
N PHE A 189 9.28 4.61 22.23
CA PHE A 189 7.88 4.81 22.60
C PHE A 189 7.31 3.50 23.14
N ALA A 190 6.83 3.50 24.39
CA ALA A 190 6.28 2.32 25.07
C ALA A 190 7.20 1.08 25.04
N GLY A 191 8.52 1.28 25.04
CA GLY A 191 9.52 0.21 24.99
C GLY A 191 9.91 -0.24 23.56
N GLU A 192 9.27 0.29 22.54
CA GLU A 192 9.55 0.03 21.13
C GLU A 192 10.44 1.13 20.52
N LEU A 193 11.20 0.79 19.48
CA LEU A 193 11.97 1.77 18.70
C LEU A 193 11.21 2.12 17.43
N VAL A 194 10.69 3.34 17.37
CA VAL A 194 9.87 3.85 16.28
C VAL A 194 10.71 4.80 15.41
N PRO A 195 10.67 4.73 14.07
CA PRO A 195 11.40 5.68 13.25
C PRO A 195 10.79 7.08 13.40
N ALA A 196 11.64 8.10 13.68
CA ALA A 196 11.21 9.49 13.64
C ALA A 196 11.14 10.03 12.22
N LYS A 197 11.89 9.41 11.29
CA LYS A 197 11.90 9.78 9.89
C LYS A 197 11.74 8.57 8.98
N ILE A 198 10.86 8.72 8.00
CA ILE A 198 10.63 7.75 6.93
C ILE A 198 10.84 8.50 5.61
N ALA A 199 11.64 7.93 4.73
CA ALA A 199 11.90 8.48 3.41
C ALA A 199 11.50 7.46 2.36
N TYR A 200 10.71 7.89 1.39
CA TYR A 200 10.21 7.05 0.30
C TYR A 200 10.73 7.53 -1.05
N SER A 201 11.26 6.59 -1.82
CA SER A 201 11.73 6.83 -3.19
C SER A 201 11.08 5.83 -4.14
N PHE A 202 10.82 6.25 -5.37
CA PHE A 202 10.35 5.39 -6.46
C PHE A 202 11.27 5.53 -7.65
N ALA A 203 11.74 4.42 -8.21
CA ALA A 203 12.71 4.37 -9.31
C ALA A 203 13.95 5.29 -9.07
N GLY A 204 14.45 5.30 -7.81
CA GLY A 204 15.60 6.10 -7.40
C GLY A 204 15.32 7.60 -7.19
N VAL A 205 14.08 8.05 -7.37
CA VAL A 205 13.68 9.46 -7.15
C VAL A 205 12.94 9.58 -5.82
N ARG A 206 13.43 10.49 -4.94
CA ARG A 206 12.76 10.81 -3.67
C ARG A 206 11.36 11.40 -3.95
N LYS A 207 10.33 10.78 -3.36
CA LYS A 207 8.92 11.17 -3.54
C LYS A 207 8.30 11.73 -2.27
N LEU A 208 8.72 11.24 -1.10
CA LEU A 208 8.07 11.58 0.15
C LEU A 208 9.08 11.50 1.30
N GLU A 209 8.99 12.45 2.21
CA GLU A 209 9.63 12.41 3.53
C GLU A 209 8.57 12.59 4.61
N ILE A 210 8.60 11.77 5.64
CA ILE A 210 7.69 11.82 6.79
C ILE A 210 8.53 12.04 8.04
N SER A 211 8.12 13.00 8.88
CA SER A 211 8.61 13.17 10.24
C SER A 211 7.49 12.78 11.19
N GLN A 212 7.78 11.87 12.10
CA GLN A 212 6.77 11.21 12.93
C GLN A 212 7.05 11.46 14.41
N THR A 213 6.00 11.75 15.16
CA THR A 213 6.02 11.81 16.63
C THR A 213 4.90 10.94 17.21
N MET A 214 5.14 10.37 18.39
CA MET A 214 4.13 9.61 19.14
C MET A 214 4.12 10.06 20.59
N THR A 215 2.92 10.19 21.15
CA THR A 215 2.70 10.49 22.56
C THR A 215 1.67 9.52 23.14
N GLU A 216 1.85 9.12 24.38
CA GLU A 216 0.86 8.33 25.09
C GLU A 216 -0.36 9.20 25.39
N LEU A 217 -1.54 8.69 25.07
CA LEU A 217 -2.79 9.37 25.28
C LEU A 217 -3.28 9.09 26.72
N THR A 218 -3.26 10.12 27.55
CA THR A 218 -3.75 10.03 28.94
C THR A 218 -5.25 10.23 29.06
N ASP A 219 -5.84 11.03 28.15
CA ASP A 219 -7.29 11.17 28.05
C ASP A 219 -7.86 10.06 27.17
N THR A 220 -8.66 9.20 27.75
CA THR A 220 -9.40 8.12 27.09
C THR A 220 -10.90 8.34 27.13
N SER A 221 -11.34 9.56 27.42
CA SER A 221 -12.76 9.90 27.43
C SER A 221 -13.39 9.68 26.06
N GLU A 222 -14.70 9.44 26.02
CA GLU A 222 -15.45 9.27 24.76
C GLU A 222 -15.33 10.52 23.85
N ASN A 223 -14.98 11.68 24.40
CA ASN A 223 -14.79 12.93 23.67
C ASN A 223 -13.63 12.87 22.66
N VAL A 224 -12.59 12.08 22.94
CA VAL A 224 -11.42 11.93 22.04
C VAL A 224 -11.84 11.34 20.69
N LEU A 225 -12.86 10.46 20.71
CA LEU A 225 -13.44 9.82 19.51
C LEU A 225 -14.84 10.39 19.19
N ALA A 226 -15.20 11.57 19.70
CA ALA A 226 -16.47 12.19 19.36
C ALA A 226 -16.48 12.66 17.91
N ALA A 227 -17.51 12.29 17.17
CA ALA A 227 -17.70 12.73 15.81
C ALA A 227 -18.27 14.16 15.80
N PRO A 228 -17.78 15.07 14.94
CA PRO A 228 -18.38 16.37 14.71
C PRO A 228 -19.85 16.22 14.24
N PRO A 229 -20.72 17.20 14.55
CA PRO A 229 -22.13 17.12 14.17
C PRO A 229 -22.37 16.98 12.65
N GLU A 230 -21.46 17.54 11.84
CA GLU A 230 -21.48 17.49 10.39
C GLU A 230 -20.94 16.18 9.79
N ALA A 231 -20.35 15.30 10.59
CA ALA A 231 -19.80 14.04 10.10
C ALA A 231 -20.92 13.09 9.63
N GLN A 232 -20.71 12.48 8.49
CA GLN A 232 -21.57 11.41 7.99
C GLN A 232 -21.29 10.12 8.76
N ILE A 233 -22.32 9.57 9.40
CA ILE A 233 -22.21 8.33 10.18
C ILE A 233 -22.69 7.15 9.32
N ARG A 234 -21.85 6.13 9.21
CA ARG A 234 -22.16 4.87 8.52
C ARG A 234 -21.95 3.69 9.49
N ASN A 235 -22.86 2.73 9.46
CA ASN A 235 -22.63 1.45 10.12
C ASN A 235 -21.76 0.57 9.23
N PHE A 236 -20.93 -0.28 9.85
CA PHE A 236 -20.22 -1.30 9.08
C PHE A 236 -21.20 -2.33 8.53
N CYS A 237 -20.97 -2.73 7.29
CA CYS A 237 -21.77 -3.77 6.66
C CYS A 237 -21.56 -5.11 7.39
N LYS A 238 -22.63 -5.78 7.76
CA LYS A 238 -22.58 -7.17 8.23
C LYS A 238 -22.24 -8.10 7.07
N THR A 239 -22.79 -7.79 5.90
CA THR A 239 -22.49 -8.46 4.64
C THR A 239 -22.06 -7.43 3.61
N TYR A 240 -20.87 -7.61 3.05
CA TYR A 240 -20.34 -6.73 2.01
C TYR A 240 -19.95 -7.52 0.77
N ARG A 241 -20.43 -7.07 -0.38
CA ARG A 241 -19.99 -7.56 -1.69
C ARG A 241 -19.34 -6.40 -2.46
N ARG A 242 -18.17 -6.63 -3.00
CA ARG A 242 -17.45 -5.65 -3.83
C ARG A 242 -18.17 -5.44 -5.16
N ALA A 243 -17.95 -4.29 -5.78
CA ALA A 243 -18.33 -4.04 -7.15
C ALA A 243 -17.63 -5.03 -8.10
N ILE A 244 -18.33 -5.42 -9.16
CA ILE A 244 -17.83 -6.37 -10.18
C ILE A 244 -17.96 -5.70 -11.54
N GLY A 245 -16.84 -5.62 -12.29
CA GLY A 245 -16.84 -5.10 -13.66
C GLY A 245 -17.72 -5.91 -14.60
N THR A 246 -18.63 -5.25 -15.30
CA THR A 246 -19.54 -5.85 -16.30
C THR A 246 -19.19 -5.47 -17.72
N SER A 247 -18.64 -4.27 -17.92
CA SER A 247 -18.13 -3.79 -19.21
C SER A 247 -16.88 -2.95 -18.97
N MET A 248 -15.74 -3.44 -19.43
CA MET A 248 -14.44 -2.80 -19.24
C MET A 248 -13.70 -2.77 -20.58
N PRO A 249 -13.99 -1.77 -21.46
CA PRO A 249 -13.24 -1.56 -22.68
C PRO A 249 -11.74 -1.57 -22.42
N GLN A 250 -10.99 -2.30 -23.27
CA GLN A 250 -9.54 -2.40 -23.16
C GLN A 250 -8.86 -1.30 -23.99
N PRO A 251 -7.65 -0.86 -23.59
CA PRO A 251 -6.91 0.13 -24.36
C PRO A 251 -6.49 -0.44 -25.71
N LYS A 252 -6.31 0.43 -26.68
CA LYS A 252 -5.64 0.07 -27.92
C LYS A 252 -4.20 -0.28 -27.59
N ALA A 253 -3.61 -1.25 -28.33
CA ALA A 253 -2.24 -1.69 -28.09
C ALA A 253 -1.27 -0.49 -27.97
N GLY A 254 -0.45 -0.48 -26.92
CA GLY A 254 0.50 0.57 -26.64
C GLY A 254 1.60 0.68 -27.70
N LYS A 255 2.22 1.84 -27.80
CA LYS A 255 3.39 2.08 -28.67
C LYS A 255 4.65 1.67 -27.85
N GLY A 256 5.54 0.87 -28.46
CA GLY A 256 6.91 0.72 -27.92
C GLY A 256 7.31 -0.62 -27.33
N GLY A 257 6.57 -1.72 -27.57
CA GLY A 257 7.05 -3.09 -27.26
C GLY A 257 7.10 -3.46 -25.78
N ARG A 258 6.71 -2.58 -24.86
CA ARG A 258 6.63 -2.84 -23.41
C ARG A 258 5.19 -2.89 -22.95
N ASN A 259 4.93 -3.74 -21.96
CA ASN A 259 3.69 -3.68 -21.20
C ASN A 259 3.82 -2.55 -20.17
N ILE A 260 2.84 -1.66 -20.11
CA ILE A 260 2.81 -0.52 -19.20
C ILE A 260 1.50 -0.57 -18.43
N ASP A 261 1.59 -0.45 -17.13
CA ASP A 261 0.44 -0.37 -16.23
C ASP A 261 0.20 1.07 -15.82
N VAL A 262 -1.05 1.52 -15.94
CA VAL A 262 -1.51 2.82 -15.46
C VAL A 262 -2.53 2.60 -14.38
N ALA A 263 -2.30 3.19 -13.20
CA ALA A 263 -3.25 3.16 -12.09
C ALA A 263 -4.14 4.40 -12.11
N ILE A 264 -5.44 4.17 -12.10
CA ILE A 264 -6.49 5.17 -11.99
C ILE A 264 -7.23 4.94 -10.68
N ARG A 265 -7.40 5.98 -9.87
CA ARG A 265 -8.23 5.93 -8.68
C ARG A 265 -9.57 6.59 -8.96
N GLY A 266 -10.68 6.01 -8.49
CA GLY A 266 -12.02 6.54 -8.71
C GLY A 266 -13.06 5.91 -7.81
N ILE A 267 -14.29 6.41 -7.88
CA ILE A 267 -15.43 5.95 -7.10
C ILE A 267 -16.41 5.23 -8.02
N ILE A 268 -16.68 3.97 -7.72
CA ILE A 268 -17.82 3.25 -8.31
C ILE A 268 -19.05 3.65 -7.53
N SER A 269 -19.96 4.34 -8.19
CA SER A 269 -21.22 4.80 -7.57
C SER A 269 -22.28 3.69 -7.53
N THR A 270 -23.40 4.00 -6.90
CA THR A 270 -24.53 3.05 -6.76
C THR A 270 -25.23 2.73 -8.07
N ASP A 271 -24.99 3.53 -9.13
CA ASP A 271 -25.46 3.24 -10.51
C ASP A 271 -24.46 2.38 -11.31
N GLY A 272 -23.32 2.01 -10.71
CA GLY A 272 -22.29 1.20 -11.33
C GLY A 272 -21.33 1.95 -12.25
N LYS A 273 -21.37 3.28 -12.30
CA LYS A 273 -20.45 4.11 -13.08
C LYS A 273 -19.27 4.58 -12.24
N VAL A 274 -18.15 4.88 -12.91
CA VAL A 274 -16.97 5.46 -12.26
C VAL A 274 -17.07 6.98 -12.30
N HIS A 275 -16.98 7.59 -11.12
CA HIS A 275 -16.97 9.03 -10.91
C HIS A 275 -15.65 9.45 -10.26
N GLU A 276 -15.34 10.75 -10.32
CA GLU A 276 -14.17 11.37 -9.69
C GLU A 276 -12.84 10.66 -9.96
N ALA A 277 -12.70 10.08 -11.16
CA ALA A 277 -11.51 9.33 -11.51
C ALA A 277 -10.31 10.26 -11.72
N VAL A 278 -9.16 9.87 -11.14
CA VAL A 278 -7.87 10.57 -11.28
C VAL A 278 -6.76 9.59 -11.60
N VAL A 279 -5.73 10.07 -12.31
CA VAL A 279 -4.52 9.28 -12.55
C VAL A 279 -3.73 9.21 -11.25
N GLN A 280 -3.57 8.01 -10.71
CA GLN A 280 -2.77 7.77 -9.52
C GLN A 280 -1.28 7.59 -9.88
N SER A 281 -1.00 6.82 -10.93
CA SER A 281 0.35 6.66 -11.47
C SER A 281 0.31 6.35 -12.95
N ALA A 282 1.21 6.95 -13.71
CA ALA A 282 1.43 6.67 -15.12
C ALA A 282 2.90 6.94 -15.47
N GLU A 283 3.53 6.03 -16.22
CA GLU A 283 4.89 6.22 -16.71
C GLU A 283 4.96 7.39 -17.73
N HIS A 284 3.88 7.55 -18.51
CA HIS A 284 3.73 8.61 -19.51
C HIS A 284 2.39 9.35 -19.34
N PRO A 285 2.37 10.69 -19.33
CA PRO A 285 1.14 11.47 -19.17
C PRO A 285 0.04 11.14 -20.19
N ASP A 286 0.43 10.90 -21.45
CA ASP A 286 -0.52 10.56 -22.53
C ASP A 286 -1.26 9.24 -22.24
N LEU A 287 -0.55 8.23 -21.71
CA LEU A 287 -1.17 6.96 -21.31
C LEU A 287 -2.07 7.15 -20.09
N GLY A 288 -1.71 8.05 -19.19
CA GLY A 288 -2.55 8.44 -18.06
C GLY A 288 -3.89 9.01 -18.53
N ALA A 289 -3.86 9.94 -19.48
CA ALA A 289 -5.08 10.54 -20.06
C ALA A 289 -5.94 9.50 -20.80
N GLU A 290 -5.32 8.60 -21.57
CA GLU A 290 -6.03 7.52 -22.27
C GLU A 290 -6.68 6.53 -21.29
N ALA A 291 -5.93 6.11 -20.26
CA ALA A 291 -6.43 5.22 -19.21
C ALA A 291 -7.62 5.84 -18.46
N LEU A 292 -7.53 7.13 -18.11
CA LEU A 292 -8.60 7.86 -17.44
C LEU A 292 -9.88 7.88 -18.29
N ALA A 293 -9.76 8.19 -19.58
CA ALA A 293 -10.88 8.21 -20.52
C ALA A 293 -11.52 6.82 -20.70
N LEU A 294 -10.73 5.74 -20.61
CA LEU A 294 -11.24 4.37 -20.65
C LEU A 294 -11.98 4.00 -19.37
N VAL A 295 -11.40 4.27 -18.20
CA VAL A 295 -12.00 3.94 -16.91
C VAL A 295 -13.33 4.65 -16.70
N GLN A 296 -13.50 5.87 -17.19
CA GLN A 296 -14.77 6.60 -17.17
C GLN A 296 -15.89 5.92 -17.99
N GLN A 297 -15.54 5.01 -18.90
CA GLN A 297 -16.50 4.23 -19.70
C GLN A 297 -16.79 2.85 -19.07
N TRP A 298 -16.07 2.47 -18.02
CA TRP A 298 -16.27 1.19 -17.38
C TRP A 298 -17.58 1.16 -16.60
N VAL A 299 -18.24 0.00 -16.65
CA VAL A 299 -19.50 -0.24 -15.97
C VAL A 299 -19.36 -1.42 -15.02
N PHE A 300 -19.91 -1.27 -13.84
CA PHE A 300 -19.86 -2.25 -12.78
C PHE A 300 -21.27 -2.62 -12.28
N THR A 301 -21.44 -3.83 -11.79
CA THR A 301 -22.44 -4.08 -10.77
C THR A 301 -21.94 -3.40 -9.48
N PRO A 302 -22.69 -2.49 -8.86
CA PRO A 302 -22.20 -1.72 -7.71
C PRO A 302 -21.92 -2.62 -6.50
N ALA A 303 -21.09 -2.12 -5.59
CA ALA A 303 -20.91 -2.76 -4.30
C ALA A 303 -22.24 -2.83 -3.53
N VAL A 304 -22.37 -3.81 -2.65
CA VAL A 304 -23.59 -4.01 -1.86
C VAL A 304 -23.22 -4.12 -0.39
N CYS A 305 -23.90 -3.31 0.44
CA CYS A 305 -23.80 -3.30 1.90
C CYS A 305 -25.14 -3.71 2.49
N ASP A 306 -25.20 -4.86 3.15
CA ASP A 306 -26.43 -5.39 3.77
C ASP A 306 -27.65 -5.39 2.82
N GLY A 307 -27.42 -5.77 1.56
CA GLY A 307 -28.44 -5.86 0.52
C GLY A 307 -28.67 -4.57 -0.26
N ASN A 308 -28.14 -3.43 0.16
CA ASN A 308 -28.34 -2.14 -0.52
C ASN A 308 -27.12 -1.76 -1.38
N PRO A 309 -27.31 -1.16 -2.57
CA PRO A 309 -26.23 -0.61 -3.35
C PRO A 309 -25.41 0.40 -2.55
N ASN A 310 -24.08 0.33 -2.68
CA ASN A 310 -23.16 1.19 -1.97
C ASN A 310 -22.05 1.70 -2.90
N THR A 311 -21.51 2.87 -2.61
CA THR A 311 -20.34 3.40 -3.30
C THR A 311 -19.10 2.62 -2.88
N GLN A 312 -18.13 2.50 -3.79
CA GLN A 312 -16.84 1.88 -3.52
C GLN A 312 -15.72 2.70 -4.16
N GLU A 313 -14.78 3.17 -3.34
CA GLU A 313 -13.51 3.69 -3.84
C GLU A 313 -12.63 2.51 -4.31
N ALA A 314 -12.02 2.64 -5.48
CA ALA A 314 -11.22 1.58 -6.08
C ALA A 314 -10.04 2.14 -6.88
N THR A 315 -8.96 1.37 -6.94
CA THR A 315 -7.87 1.59 -7.90
C THR A 315 -8.04 0.61 -9.06
N PHE A 316 -8.05 1.14 -10.27
CA PHE A 316 -8.17 0.41 -11.52
C PHE A 316 -6.81 0.35 -12.20
N ILE A 317 -6.36 -0.83 -12.58
CA ILE A 317 -5.14 -0.99 -13.36
C ILE A 317 -5.51 -1.19 -14.83
N VAL A 318 -5.06 -0.27 -15.67
CA VAL A 318 -5.22 -0.33 -17.13
C VAL A 318 -3.91 -0.84 -17.73
N HIS A 319 -3.96 -2.02 -18.34
CA HIS A 319 -2.80 -2.68 -18.94
C HIS A 319 -2.66 -2.31 -20.40
N PHE A 320 -1.63 -1.57 -20.77
CA PHE A 320 -1.27 -1.29 -22.16
C PHE A 320 -0.28 -2.35 -22.64
N HIS A 321 -0.69 -3.17 -23.61
CA HIS A 321 0.17 -4.18 -24.20
C HIS A 321 1.02 -3.57 -25.29
N GLY A 322 2.36 -3.71 -25.21
CA GLY A 322 3.28 -3.35 -26.28
C GLY A 322 3.12 -4.27 -27.49
N ARG A 323 3.24 -3.72 -28.71
CA ARG A 323 3.34 -4.48 -29.96
C ARG A 323 4.79 -4.62 -30.38
#